data_4d48ea16b0498fe2cab3ab1ff57ad8d0
#
_entry.id   4d48ea16b0498fe2cab3ab1ff57ad8d0
#
_cell.length_a   1.000
_cell.length_b   1.000
_cell.length_c   1.000
_cell.angle_alpha   90.00
_cell.angle_beta   90.00
_cell.angle_gamma   90.00
#
_symmetry.space_group_name_H-M   'P 1'
#
loop_
_entity.id
_entity.type
_entity.pdbx_description
1 polymer ?
#
loop_
_entity_poly.entity_id
_entity_poly.type
_entity_poly.pdbx_seq_one_letter_code
_entity_poly.pdbx_strand_id
1 'polypeptide(L)'
;MAKILIVDDDSAVQATIRILLERAGHSVIAAGDGRKGLATFEAGDFDLLFLDIFMPGMDGLETMRLAHQHKPLIPIIVISGHPMAADSSSSPDFLTMATKLGAVRSLQKPFKPAALLAAVAGCLEAAKRSSSSSVPAGDIASGL
;
A
#
# COMPACT_ATOMS: atom_id res chain seq x y z
N MET A 1 6.94 -9.84 -10.83
CA MET A 1 7.58 -9.84 -9.50
C MET A 1 7.76 -8.42 -9.01
N ALA A 2 7.35 -8.15 -7.79
CA ALA A 2 7.39 -6.79 -7.26
C ALA A 2 8.13 -6.76 -5.93
N LYS A 3 8.65 -5.59 -5.58
CA LYS A 3 9.28 -5.35 -4.29
C LYS A 3 8.29 -4.60 -3.42
N ILE A 4 7.90 -5.20 -2.30
CA ILE A 4 6.78 -4.73 -1.48
C ILE A 4 7.26 -4.46 -0.07
N LEU A 5 6.88 -3.31 0.47
CA LEU A 5 7.18 -2.96 1.86
C LEU A 5 5.90 -3.08 2.68
N ILE A 6 6.01 -3.72 3.84
CA ILE A 6 4.91 -3.84 4.79
C ILE A 6 5.26 -3.04 6.03
N VAL A 7 4.38 -2.12 6.42
CA VAL A 7 4.53 -1.34 7.64
C VAL A 7 3.38 -1.69 8.56
N ASP A 8 3.66 -2.49 9.58
CA ASP A 8 2.64 -3.00 10.52
C ASP A 8 3.37 -3.43 11.79
N ASP A 9 2.85 -3.03 12.96
CA ASP A 9 3.49 -3.36 14.22
C ASP A 9 3.18 -4.78 14.70
N ASP A 10 2.28 -5.49 14.05
CA ASP A 10 1.91 -6.86 14.41
C ASP A 10 2.76 -7.84 13.60
N SER A 11 3.67 -8.53 14.30
CA SER A 11 4.59 -9.44 13.62
C SER A 11 3.87 -10.64 12.99
N ALA A 12 2.74 -11.06 13.55
CA ALA A 12 1.97 -12.17 12.98
C ALA A 12 1.37 -11.74 11.64
N VAL A 13 0.86 -10.52 11.56
CA VAL A 13 0.32 -9.99 10.31
C VAL A 13 1.43 -9.85 9.28
N GLN A 14 2.59 -9.32 9.68
CA GLN A 14 3.73 -9.22 8.79
C GLN A 14 4.10 -10.58 8.20
N ALA A 15 4.17 -11.61 9.06
CA ALA A 15 4.56 -12.94 8.62
C ALA A 15 3.54 -13.53 7.65
N THR A 16 2.26 -13.34 7.94
CA THR A 16 1.21 -13.86 7.07
C THR A 16 1.27 -13.22 5.70
N ILE A 17 1.38 -11.91 5.65
CA ILE A 17 1.43 -11.19 4.37
C ILE A 17 2.70 -11.58 3.61
N ARG A 18 3.82 -11.66 4.30
CA ARG A 18 5.08 -12.04 3.68
C ARG A 18 4.99 -13.40 3.02
N ILE A 19 4.46 -14.40 3.74
CA ILE A 19 4.37 -15.75 3.20
C ILE A 19 3.52 -15.75 1.93
N LEU A 20 2.37 -15.09 1.98
CA LEU A 20 1.48 -15.07 0.83
C LEU A 20 2.12 -14.40 -0.37
N LEU A 21 2.79 -13.28 -0.15
CA LEU A 21 3.38 -12.53 -1.25
C LEU A 21 4.63 -13.22 -1.81
N GLU A 22 5.44 -13.81 -0.96
CA GLU A 22 6.63 -14.53 -1.43
C GLU A 22 6.24 -15.76 -2.23
N ARG A 23 5.17 -16.42 -1.84
CA ARG A 23 4.66 -17.54 -2.63
C ARG A 23 4.17 -17.10 -4.00
N ALA A 24 3.72 -15.86 -4.10
CA ALA A 24 3.29 -15.30 -5.38
C ALA A 24 4.45 -14.73 -6.20
N GLY A 25 5.67 -14.84 -5.72
CA GLY A 25 6.85 -14.42 -6.46
C GLY A 25 7.36 -13.04 -6.15
N HIS A 26 6.82 -12.39 -5.13
CA HIS A 26 7.23 -11.04 -4.77
C HIS A 26 8.33 -11.05 -3.72
N SER A 27 9.10 -9.96 -3.67
CA SER A 27 10.10 -9.73 -2.66
C SER A 27 9.50 -8.81 -1.58
N VAL A 28 9.67 -9.17 -0.30
CA VAL A 28 8.97 -8.48 0.78
C VAL A 28 9.94 -8.05 1.87
N ILE A 29 9.79 -6.81 2.31
CA ILE A 29 10.49 -6.27 3.47
C ILE A 29 9.43 -5.76 4.43
N ALA A 30 9.63 -5.95 5.73
CA ALA A 30 8.68 -5.54 6.74
C ALA A 30 9.33 -4.58 7.73
N ALA A 31 8.57 -3.59 8.16
CA ALA A 31 8.97 -2.65 9.20
C ALA A 31 7.89 -2.59 10.26
N GLY A 32 8.30 -2.45 11.52
CA GLY A 32 7.38 -2.52 12.64
C GLY A 32 6.80 -1.20 13.09
N ASP A 33 7.23 -0.09 12.52
CA ASP A 33 6.65 1.20 12.86
C ASP A 33 6.78 2.15 11.67
N GLY A 34 6.08 3.28 11.75
CA GLY A 34 6.02 4.20 10.63
C GLY A 34 7.33 4.89 10.33
N ARG A 35 8.11 5.19 11.36
CA ARG A 35 9.39 5.86 11.16
C ARG A 35 10.37 4.95 10.44
N LYS A 36 10.51 3.71 10.93
CA LYS A 36 11.37 2.73 10.26
C LYS A 36 10.86 2.40 8.87
N GLY A 37 9.53 2.30 8.74
CA GLY A 37 8.93 2.03 7.46
C GLY A 37 9.24 3.11 6.44
N LEU A 38 9.10 4.35 6.83
CA LEU A 38 9.37 5.46 5.94
C LEU A 38 10.84 5.53 5.55
N ALA A 39 11.74 5.33 6.53
CA ALA A 39 13.17 5.33 6.23
C ALA A 39 13.53 4.21 5.27
N THR A 40 12.97 3.03 5.48
CA THR A 40 13.19 1.90 4.59
C THR A 40 12.64 2.19 3.20
N PHE A 41 11.47 2.80 3.15
CA PHE A 41 10.83 3.15 1.90
C PHE A 41 11.67 4.11 1.08
N GLU A 42 12.21 5.13 1.74
CA GLU A 42 13.02 6.14 1.05
C GLU A 42 14.35 5.59 0.59
N ALA A 43 14.91 4.64 1.33
CA ALA A 43 16.20 4.05 0.97
C ALA A 43 16.09 2.96 -0.09
N GLY A 44 14.88 2.44 -0.33
CA GLY A 44 14.67 1.35 -1.28
C GLY A 44 13.87 1.81 -2.48
N ASP A 45 13.68 0.89 -3.40
CA ASP A 45 12.87 1.14 -4.59
C ASP A 45 11.72 0.14 -4.59
N PHE A 46 10.62 0.53 -3.99
CA PHE A 46 9.47 -0.35 -3.81
C PHE A 46 8.40 -0.12 -4.87
N ASP A 47 7.68 -1.19 -5.18
CA ASP A 47 6.59 -1.14 -6.16
C ASP A 47 5.24 -1.01 -5.50
N LEU A 48 5.14 -1.31 -4.20
CA LEU A 48 3.88 -1.26 -3.48
C LEU A 48 4.16 -1.13 -1.99
N LEU A 49 3.28 -0.42 -1.29
CA LEU A 49 3.37 -0.22 0.15
C LEU A 49 2.10 -0.71 0.82
N PHE A 50 2.25 -1.63 1.79
CA PHE A 50 1.19 -1.96 2.74
C PHE A 50 1.39 -1.12 3.98
N LEU A 51 0.34 -0.47 4.45
CA LEU A 51 0.45 0.44 5.59
C LEU A 51 -0.70 0.23 6.54
N ASP A 52 -0.40 -0.18 7.78
CA ASP A 52 -1.37 -0.23 8.85
C ASP A 52 -1.54 1.19 9.38
N ILE A 53 -2.76 1.71 9.28
CA ILE A 53 -3.02 3.09 9.67
C ILE A 53 -3.42 3.24 11.12
N PHE A 54 -3.54 2.15 11.86
CA PHE A 54 -3.92 2.17 13.27
C PHE A 54 -2.83 1.62 14.17
N MET A 55 -1.61 2.10 13.99
CA MET A 55 -0.51 1.72 14.86
C MET A 55 -0.34 2.73 15.98
N PRO A 56 -0.07 2.27 17.22
CA PRO A 56 0.15 3.19 18.34
C PRO A 56 1.30 4.15 18.07
N GLY A 57 1.11 5.39 18.43
CA GLY A 57 2.16 6.39 18.32
C GLY A 57 2.51 6.78 16.90
N MET A 58 1.66 6.48 15.95
CA MET A 58 1.93 6.75 14.55
C MET A 58 0.69 7.33 13.88
N ASP A 59 0.90 8.32 13.04
CA ASP A 59 -0.14 8.84 12.16
C ASP A 59 0.03 8.20 10.79
N GLY A 60 -0.83 7.22 10.51
CA GLY A 60 -0.77 6.49 9.25
C GLY A 60 -1.02 7.37 8.04
N LEU A 61 -1.90 8.35 8.17
CA LEU A 61 -2.18 9.25 7.06
C LEU A 61 -0.98 10.13 6.74
N GLU A 62 -0.30 10.60 7.78
CA GLU A 62 0.91 11.40 7.60
C GLU A 62 2.02 10.57 6.95
N THR A 63 2.17 9.33 7.38
CA THR A 63 3.16 8.44 6.78
C THR A 63 2.88 8.22 5.31
N MET A 64 1.60 8.05 4.96
CA MET A 64 1.20 7.88 3.57
C MET A 64 1.51 9.13 2.75
N ARG A 65 1.25 10.30 3.33
CA ARG A 65 1.53 11.56 2.65
C ARG A 65 3.02 11.71 2.37
N LEU A 66 3.86 11.38 3.35
CA LEU A 66 5.30 11.46 3.19
C LEU A 66 5.82 10.45 2.17
N ALA A 67 5.24 9.26 2.15
CA ALA A 67 5.60 8.27 1.14
C ALA A 67 5.30 8.79 -0.26
N HIS A 68 4.16 9.45 -0.44
CA HIS A 68 3.80 10.00 -1.74
C HIS A 68 4.62 11.22 -2.11
N GLN A 69 5.17 11.94 -1.13
CA GLN A 69 6.12 12.99 -1.46
C GLN A 69 7.39 12.41 -2.06
N HIS A 70 7.81 11.26 -1.56
CA HIS A 70 9.01 10.61 -2.06
C HIS A 70 8.76 9.90 -3.40
N LYS A 71 7.61 9.24 -3.53
CA LYS A 71 7.29 8.48 -4.73
C LYS A 71 5.80 8.66 -5.03
N PRO A 72 5.44 9.69 -5.83
CA PRO A 72 4.03 10.07 -6.00
C PRO A 72 3.11 9.01 -6.58
N LEU A 73 3.64 8.07 -7.34
CA LEU A 73 2.79 7.08 -8.00
C LEU A 73 2.79 5.73 -7.31
N ILE A 74 3.42 5.60 -6.13
CA ILE A 74 3.44 4.33 -5.44
C ILE A 74 2.02 3.93 -5.03
N PRO A 75 1.56 2.73 -5.39
CA PRO A 75 0.28 2.26 -4.89
C PRO A 75 0.39 1.90 -3.41
N ILE A 76 -0.62 2.27 -2.64
CA ILE A 76 -0.65 2.01 -1.21
C ILE A 76 -1.92 1.22 -0.88
N ILE A 77 -1.73 0.09 -0.19
CA ILE A 77 -2.84 -0.67 0.36
C ILE A 77 -2.88 -0.41 1.86
N VAL A 78 -3.97 0.20 2.31
CA VAL A 78 -4.17 0.51 3.71
C VAL A 78 -4.73 -0.70 4.42
N ILE A 79 -4.16 -1.04 5.58
CA ILE A 79 -4.63 -2.15 6.39
C ILE A 79 -5.24 -1.58 7.66
N SER A 80 -6.40 -2.11 8.05
CA SER A 80 -7.08 -1.69 9.26
C SER A 80 -7.39 -2.90 10.13
N GLY A 81 -6.95 -2.86 11.38
CA GLY A 81 -7.26 -3.92 12.33
C GLY A 81 -8.55 -3.69 13.06
N HIS A 82 -9.16 -2.53 12.91
CA HIS A 82 -10.39 -2.20 13.60
C HIS A 82 -11.60 -2.53 12.75
N PRO A 83 -12.69 -2.97 13.36
CA PRO A 83 -13.93 -3.20 12.60
C PRO A 83 -14.54 -1.87 12.22
N MET A 84 -14.13 -1.37 11.09
CA MET A 84 -14.57 -0.05 10.61
C MET A 84 -16.08 0.05 10.52
N ALA A 85 -16.71 -1.06 10.20
CA ALA A 85 -18.16 -1.10 10.10
C ALA A 85 -18.85 -0.84 11.44
N ALA A 86 -18.18 -1.12 12.55
CA ALA A 86 -18.76 -0.90 13.88
C ALA A 86 -18.80 0.57 14.25
N ASP A 87 -17.97 1.38 13.62
CA ASP A 87 -17.94 2.83 13.85
C ASP A 87 -18.27 3.53 12.55
N SER A 88 -19.53 3.48 12.20
CA SER A 88 -19.99 3.98 10.91
C SER A 88 -19.86 5.49 10.78
N SER A 89 -19.79 6.21 11.87
CA SER A 89 -19.72 7.66 11.81
C SER A 89 -18.33 8.17 11.40
N SER A 90 -17.28 7.43 11.75
CA SER A 90 -15.92 7.87 11.45
C SER A 90 -15.26 7.06 10.34
N SER A 91 -15.66 5.80 10.16
CA SER A 91 -15.02 4.92 9.20
C SER A 91 -15.05 5.43 7.76
N PRO A 92 -16.21 5.85 7.24
CA PRO A 92 -16.24 6.32 5.86
C PRO A 92 -15.34 7.53 5.64
N ASP A 93 -15.30 8.45 6.60
CA ASP A 93 -14.47 9.63 6.47
C ASP A 93 -12.99 9.26 6.46
N PHE A 94 -12.60 8.32 7.31
CA PHE A 94 -11.22 7.89 7.36
C PHE A 94 -10.78 7.26 6.05
N LEU A 95 -11.58 6.33 5.53
CA LEU A 95 -11.27 5.68 4.26
C LEU A 95 -11.28 6.66 3.10
N THR A 96 -12.19 7.62 3.13
CA THR A 96 -12.25 8.68 2.13
C THR A 96 -10.96 9.51 2.16
N MET A 97 -10.51 9.88 3.36
CA MET A 97 -9.26 10.63 3.48
C MET A 97 -8.08 9.82 2.99
N ALA A 98 -8.02 8.55 3.34
CA ALA A 98 -6.93 7.69 2.89
C ALA A 98 -6.91 7.61 1.36
N THR A 99 -8.07 7.48 0.76
CA THR A 99 -8.17 7.43 -0.70
C THR A 99 -7.72 8.75 -1.32
N LYS A 100 -8.12 9.88 -0.74
CA LYS A 100 -7.71 11.18 -1.25
C LYS A 100 -6.21 11.40 -1.14
N LEU A 101 -5.58 10.80 -0.12
CA LEU A 101 -4.14 10.91 0.06
C LEU A 101 -3.36 9.90 -0.78
N GLY A 102 -4.06 9.04 -1.51
CA GLY A 102 -3.41 8.17 -2.47
C GLY A 102 -3.52 6.68 -2.21
N ALA A 103 -4.28 6.27 -1.20
CA ALA A 103 -4.51 4.84 -1.00
C ALA A 103 -5.33 4.31 -2.16
N VAL A 104 -4.86 3.24 -2.76
CA VAL A 104 -5.55 2.65 -3.90
C VAL A 104 -6.57 1.64 -3.43
N ARG A 105 -6.28 0.93 -2.36
CA ARG A 105 -7.16 -0.10 -1.81
C ARG A 105 -7.05 -0.13 -0.30
N SER A 106 -8.03 -0.75 0.33
CA SER A 106 -8.01 -0.97 1.77
C SER A 106 -8.38 -2.41 2.06
N LEU A 107 -7.79 -2.96 3.12
CA LEU A 107 -8.08 -4.31 3.59
C LEU A 107 -8.34 -4.23 5.08
N GLN A 108 -9.39 -4.89 5.54
CA GLN A 108 -9.72 -4.98 6.95
C GLN A 108 -9.26 -6.31 7.51
N LYS A 109 -8.60 -6.28 8.66
CA LYS A 109 -8.20 -7.51 9.34
C LYS A 109 -9.39 -8.14 10.04
N PRO A 110 -9.52 -9.44 10.05
CA PRO A 110 -8.73 -10.41 9.30
C PRO A 110 -9.15 -10.43 7.83
N PHE A 111 -8.19 -10.51 6.95
CA PHE A 111 -8.48 -10.57 5.52
C PHE A 111 -8.22 -11.97 5.00
N LYS A 112 -8.91 -12.31 3.92
CA LYS A 112 -8.70 -13.60 3.28
C LYS A 112 -7.48 -13.54 2.37
N PRO A 113 -6.70 -14.63 2.28
CA PRO A 113 -5.55 -14.65 1.38
C PRO A 113 -5.90 -14.26 -0.05
N ALA A 114 -7.03 -14.73 -0.57
CA ALA A 114 -7.42 -14.40 -1.92
C ALA A 114 -7.68 -12.91 -2.09
N ALA A 115 -8.27 -12.26 -1.07
CA ALA A 115 -8.51 -10.82 -1.11
C ALA A 115 -7.21 -10.03 -1.14
N LEU A 116 -6.24 -10.46 -0.34
CA LEU A 116 -4.94 -9.80 -0.31
C LEU A 116 -4.24 -9.92 -1.66
N LEU A 117 -4.20 -11.13 -2.21
CA LEU A 117 -3.51 -11.34 -3.48
C LEU A 117 -4.20 -10.61 -4.62
N ALA A 118 -5.52 -10.55 -4.61
CA ALA A 118 -6.27 -9.81 -5.62
C ALA A 118 -5.99 -8.32 -5.53
N ALA A 119 -5.91 -7.78 -4.31
CA ALA A 119 -5.63 -6.38 -4.11
C ALA A 119 -4.23 -6.02 -4.62
N VAL A 120 -3.25 -6.86 -4.34
CA VAL A 120 -1.88 -6.65 -4.80
C VAL A 120 -1.83 -6.70 -6.32
N ALA A 121 -2.40 -7.73 -6.92
CA ALA A 121 -2.39 -7.87 -8.36
C ALA A 121 -3.07 -6.69 -9.04
N GLY A 122 -4.21 -6.25 -8.49
CA GLY A 122 -4.92 -5.11 -9.04
C GLY A 122 -4.14 -3.82 -8.96
N CYS A 123 -3.46 -3.58 -7.85
CA CYS A 123 -2.65 -2.38 -7.68
C CYS A 123 -1.44 -2.38 -8.62
N LEU A 124 -0.78 -3.51 -8.77
CA LEU A 124 0.38 -3.60 -9.63
C LEU A 124 -0.02 -3.45 -11.10
N GLU A 125 -1.15 -4.03 -11.49
CA GLU A 125 -1.68 -3.86 -12.83
C GLU A 125 -2.02 -2.40 -13.13
N ALA A 126 -2.69 -1.76 -12.19
CA ALA A 126 -3.08 -0.37 -12.37
C ALA A 126 -1.87 0.55 -12.47
N ALA A 127 -0.87 0.33 -11.62
CA ALA A 127 0.35 1.12 -11.65
C ALA A 127 1.09 0.93 -12.96
N LYS A 128 1.14 -0.30 -13.45
CA LYS A 128 1.79 -0.61 -14.70
C LYS A 128 1.07 0.07 -15.88
N ARG A 129 -0.26 0.02 -15.88
CA ARG A 129 -1.03 0.68 -16.92
C ARG A 129 -0.86 2.19 -16.91
N SER A 130 -0.85 2.79 -15.71
CA SER A 130 -0.63 4.23 -15.58
C SER A 130 0.73 4.63 -16.14
N SER A 131 1.75 3.87 -15.79
CA SER A 131 3.10 4.10 -16.27
C SER A 131 3.16 3.98 -17.79
N SER A 132 2.51 2.94 -18.32
CA SER A 132 2.47 2.72 -19.77
C SER A 132 1.68 3.80 -20.46
N SER A 133 0.61 4.28 -19.85
CA SER A 133 -0.20 5.33 -20.44
C SER A 133 0.56 6.63 -20.59
N SER A 134 1.38 6.97 -19.61
CA SER A 134 2.12 8.22 -19.68
C SER A 134 3.19 8.17 -20.76
N VAL A 135 3.83 7.02 -20.94
CA VAL A 135 4.83 6.88 -22.00
C VAL A 135 4.20 6.85 -23.39
N PRO A 136 3.17 6.04 -23.62
CA PRO A 136 2.55 6.02 -24.95
C PRO A 136 1.99 7.37 -25.39
N ALA A 137 1.54 8.18 -24.45
CA ALA A 137 1.05 9.51 -24.82
C ALA A 137 2.14 10.32 -25.50
N GLY A 138 3.34 10.25 -24.97
CA GLY A 138 4.47 10.89 -25.59
C GLY A 138 4.81 10.28 -26.93
N ASP A 139 4.76 8.97 -26.99
CA ASP A 139 5.06 8.26 -28.22
C ASP A 139 4.05 8.56 -29.31
N ILE A 140 2.80 8.63 -28.94
CA ILE A 140 1.76 8.94 -29.88
C ILE A 140 1.98 10.32 -30.49
N ALA A 141 2.33 11.28 -29.66
CA ALA A 141 2.62 12.61 -30.14
C ALA A 141 3.78 12.58 -31.11
N SER A 142 4.78 11.81 -30.80
CA SER A 142 5.95 11.73 -31.68
C SER A 142 5.64 10.94 -32.95
N GLY A 143 4.71 10.00 -32.86
CA GLY A 143 4.35 9.18 -33.99
C GLY A 143 3.51 9.91 -35.03
N LEU A 144 2.98 11.02 -34.64
CA LEU A 144 2.18 11.81 -35.55
C LEU A 144 3.03 12.81 -36.28
#